data_63228cadf38bde12ed36cbc6fb6a0b81
#
_entry.id   63228cadf38bde12ed36cbc6fb6a0b81
#
_cell.length_a   1.000
_cell.length_b   1.000
_cell.length_c   1.000
_cell.angle_alpha   90.00
_cell.angle_beta   90.00
_cell.angle_gamma   90.00
#
_symmetry.space_group_name_H-M   'P 1'
#
loop_
_entity.id
_entity.type
_entity.pdbx_description
1 polymer ?
#
loop_
_entity_poly.entity_id
_entity_poly.type
_entity_poly.pdbx_seq_one_letter_code
_entity_poly.pdbx_strand_id
1 'polypeptide(L)'
;MGVRLFSALPVPPAAADALRARLAECPAAGAEDLRWTDPHGWHITLGFYGDDEPQARTAWLTRRLDGLQAPVLRLAGAGVFPGVLWAGVTVESGRLDPLAEAVRPDGERRRFRAHVTVARGGPRAGLDELAHELAGHRGPAWRPAEVLLLRSDRGPTGPVYTPVSRFGLGRALQ
;
A
#
# COMPACT_ATOMS: atom_id res chain seq x y z
N MET A 1 17.41 -3.31 -20.02
CA MET A 1 16.18 -2.49 -20.01
C MET A 1 15.57 -2.48 -18.62
N GLY A 2 15.16 -1.33 -18.16
CA GLY A 2 14.49 -1.18 -16.88
C GLY A 2 13.09 -1.78 -16.89
N VAL A 3 12.62 -2.15 -15.71
CA VAL A 3 11.25 -2.54 -15.45
C VAL A 3 10.67 -1.62 -14.39
N ARG A 4 9.36 -1.48 -14.38
CA ARG A 4 8.68 -0.58 -13.45
C ARG A 4 8.69 -1.18 -12.04
N LEU A 5 9.40 -0.52 -11.11
CA LEU A 5 9.63 -1.02 -9.76
C LEU A 5 9.08 -0.08 -8.69
N PHE A 6 8.62 -0.67 -7.59
CA PHE A 6 8.27 0.04 -6.37
C PHE A 6 8.47 -0.86 -5.15
N SER A 7 8.68 -0.26 -3.99
CA SER A 7 8.74 -0.98 -2.72
C SER A 7 7.44 -0.80 -1.93
N ALA A 8 7.02 -1.83 -1.22
CA ALA A 8 5.74 -1.82 -0.53
C ALA A 8 5.70 -2.78 0.65
N LEU A 9 4.75 -2.51 1.55
CA LEU A 9 4.32 -3.43 2.59
C LEU A 9 3.00 -4.08 2.14
N PRO A 10 2.92 -5.40 2.01
CA PRO A 10 1.67 -6.07 1.66
C PRO A 10 0.66 -5.99 2.82
N VAL A 11 -0.62 -5.88 2.47
CA VAL A 11 -1.71 -5.96 3.44
C VAL A 11 -2.02 -7.44 3.67
N PRO A 12 -1.98 -7.94 4.93
CA PRO A 12 -2.24 -9.35 5.19
C PRO A 12 -3.72 -9.71 5.00
N PRO A 13 -4.03 -11.00 4.76
CA PRO A 13 -5.39 -11.45 4.50
C PRO A 13 -6.42 -11.01 5.55
N ALA A 14 -6.09 -11.08 6.84
CA ALA A 14 -7.02 -10.68 7.89
C ALA A 14 -7.43 -9.20 7.80
N ALA A 15 -6.48 -8.31 7.51
CA ALA A 15 -6.75 -6.89 7.34
C ALA A 15 -7.53 -6.61 6.04
N ALA A 16 -7.17 -7.29 4.95
CA ALA A 16 -7.87 -7.18 3.68
C ALA A 16 -9.31 -7.69 3.77
N ASP A 17 -9.53 -8.84 4.41
CA ASP A 17 -10.86 -9.43 4.57
C ASP A 17 -11.78 -8.54 5.41
N ALA A 18 -11.26 -7.95 6.48
CA ALA A 18 -12.03 -7.02 7.32
C ALA A 18 -12.48 -5.78 6.52
N LEU A 19 -11.60 -5.22 5.69
CA LEU A 19 -11.96 -4.09 4.84
C LEU A 19 -12.96 -4.48 3.75
N ARG A 20 -12.79 -5.64 3.13
CA ARG A 20 -13.74 -6.17 2.14
C ARG A 20 -15.13 -6.36 2.73
N ALA A 21 -15.21 -6.93 3.93
CA ALA A 21 -16.49 -7.11 4.64
C ALA A 21 -17.17 -5.77 4.89
N ARG A 22 -16.41 -4.76 5.29
CA ARG A 22 -16.96 -3.42 5.51
C ARG A 22 -17.43 -2.77 4.19
N LEU A 23 -16.67 -2.92 3.11
CA LEU A 23 -17.05 -2.39 1.80
C LEU A 23 -18.33 -3.04 1.25
N ALA A 24 -18.56 -4.31 1.54
CA ALA A 24 -19.79 -5.01 1.14
C ALA A 24 -21.04 -4.42 1.79
N GLU A 25 -20.91 -3.72 2.89
CA GLU A 25 -22.00 -3.03 3.59
C GLU A 25 -22.27 -1.62 3.07
N CYS A 26 -21.41 -1.09 2.18
CA CYS A 26 -21.51 0.27 1.67
C CYS A 26 -22.38 0.35 0.41
N PRO A 27 -23.53 1.03 0.40
CA PRO A 27 -24.37 1.16 -0.79
C PRO A 27 -23.64 1.78 -1.98
N ALA A 28 -22.77 2.77 -1.75
CA ALA A 28 -22.01 3.44 -2.79
C ALA A 28 -20.98 2.52 -3.49
N ALA A 29 -20.68 1.34 -2.93
CA ALA A 29 -19.76 0.39 -3.53
C ALA A 29 -20.26 -0.25 -4.84
N GLY A 30 -21.53 -0.07 -5.18
CA GLY A 30 -22.13 -0.55 -6.43
C GLY A 30 -22.13 0.43 -7.59
N ALA A 31 -21.44 1.56 -7.50
CA ALA A 31 -21.42 2.57 -8.55
C ALA A 31 -20.77 2.05 -9.85
N GLU A 32 -21.38 2.37 -11.00
CA GLU A 32 -20.95 1.86 -12.32
C GLU A 32 -19.54 2.31 -12.71
N ASP A 33 -19.17 3.54 -12.39
CA ASP A 33 -17.86 4.12 -12.73
C ASP A 33 -16.73 3.69 -11.77
N LEU A 34 -17.02 2.77 -10.86
CA LEU A 34 -16.09 2.33 -9.84
C LEU A 34 -15.37 1.05 -10.26
N ARG A 35 -14.05 1.07 -10.19
CA ARG A 35 -13.19 -0.09 -10.46
C ARG A 35 -12.41 -0.46 -9.22
N TRP A 36 -12.67 -1.62 -8.69
CA TRP A 36 -11.97 -2.16 -7.52
C TRP A 36 -10.59 -2.69 -7.92
N THR A 37 -9.59 -2.40 -7.09
CA THR A 37 -8.30 -3.09 -7.17
C THR A 37 -8.43 -4.49 -6.56
N ASP A 38 -7.58 -5.43 -7.00
CA ASP A 38 -7.57 -6.78 -6.45
C ASP A 38 -7.11 -6.74 -4.98
N PRO A 39 -7.94 -7.20 -4.02
CA PRO A 39 -7.55 -7.21 -2.61
C PRO A 39 -6.31 -8.03 -2.31
N HIS A 40 -6.00 -9.05 -3.10
CA HIS A 40 -4.76 -9.83 -2.96
C HIS A 40 -3.50 -9.02 -3.29
N GLY A 41 -3.63 -7.95 -4.04
CA GLY A 41 -2.55 -7.02 -4.36
C GLY A 41 -2.54 -5.74 -3.51
N TRP A 42 -3.41 -5.61 -2.53
CA TRP A 42 -3.42 -4.43 -1.67
C TRP A 42 -2.12 -4.29 -0.89
N HIS A 43 -1.56 -3.09 -0.92
CA HIS A 43 -0.27 -2.80 -0.33
C HIS A 43 -0.16 -1.32 0.05
N ILE A 44 0.79 -1.04 0.94
CA ILE A 44 1.20 0.33 1.27
C ILE A 44 2.48 0.59 0.49
N THR A 45 2.43 1.45 -0.52
CA THR A 45 3.62 1.84 -1.28
C THR A 45 4.53 2.69 -0.39
N LEU A 46 5.80 2.31 -0.30
CA LEU A 46 6.83 3.06 0.43
C LEU A 46 7.67 3.93 -0.49
N GLY A 47 8.09 3.40 -1.63
CA GLY A 47 8.89 4.13 -2.60
C GLY A 47 8.59 3.69 -4.03
N PHE A 48 8.51 4.64 -4.95
CA PHE A 48 8.28 4.40 -6.37
C PHE A 48 9.52 4.78 -7.16
N TYR A 49 10.07 3.85 -7.95
CA TYR A 49 11.35 4.01 -8.64
C TYR A 49 11.21 4.22 -10.15
N GLY A 50 9.99 4.03 -10.70
CA GLY A 50 9.77 4.08 -12.15
C GLY A 50 10.48 2.95 -12.88
N ASP A 51 10.91 3.21 -14.11
CA ASP A 51 11.72 2.27 -14.87
C ASP A 51 13.12 2.20 -14.26
N ASP A 52 13.51 1.02 -13.77
CA ASP A 52 14.72 0.84 -12.99
C ASP A 52 15.31 -0.55 -13.20
N GLU A 53 16.52 -0.77 -12.71
CA GLU A 53 17.24 -2.02 -12.86
C GLU A 53 17.08 -2.88 -11.58
N PRO A 54 16.46 -4.08 -11.67
CA PRO A 54 16.10 -4.86 -10.50
C PRO A 54 17.26 -5.24 -9.58
N GLN A 55 18.39 -5.67 -10.12
CA GLN A 55 19.55 -6.09 -9.31
C GLN A 55 20.14 -4.91 -8.54
N ALA A 56 20.32 -3.78 -9.20
CA ALA A 56 20.87 -2.57 -8.57
C ALA A 56 19.92 -2.06 -7.49
N ARG A 57 18.62 -2.04 -7.76
CA ARG A 57 17.64 -1.59 -6.77
C ARG A 57 17.56 -2.56 -5.58
N THR A 58 17.62 -3.85 -5.82
CA THR A 58 17.67 -4.86 -4.74
C THR A 58 18.88 -4.63 -3.83
N ALA A 59 20.07 -4.43 -4.40
CA ALA A 59 21.28 -4.17 -3.62
C ALA A 59 21.16 -2.87 -2.79
N TRP A 60 20.60 -1.83 -3.39
CA TRP A 60 20.38 -0.54 -2.73
C TRP A 60 19.41 -0.69 -1.54
N LEU A 61 18.28 -1.40 -1.73
CA LEU A 61 17.30 -1.63 -0.68
C LEU A 61 17.85 -2.52 0.44
N THR A 62 18.65 -3.52 0.10
CA THR A 62 19.29 -4.40 1.09
C THR A 62 20.09 -3.57 2.10
N ARG A 63 20.88 -2.63 1.62
CA ARG A 63 21.67 -1.75 2.49
C ARG A 63 20.81 -0.79 3.30
N ARG A 64 19.78 -0.23 2.68
CA ARG A 64 18.92 0.80 3.29
C ARG A 64 17.99 0.24 4.36
N LEU A 65 17.53 -0.99 4.19
CA LEU A 65 16.58 -1.63 5.10
C LEU A 65 17.23 -2.45 6.21
N ASP A 66 18.56 -2.63 6.14
CA ASP A 66 19.29 -3.44 7.12
C ASP A 66 19.07 -2.92 8.54
N GLY A 67 18.68 -3.82 9.44
CA GLY A 67 18.47 -3.50 10.85
C GLY A 67 17.22 -2.70 11.19
N LEU A 68 16.38 -2.34 10.19
CA LEU A 68 15.16 -1.61 10.47
C LEU A 68 14.07 -2.52 11.04
N GLN A 69 13.27 -1.96 11.93
CA GLN A 69 12.22 -2.68 12.65
C GLN A 69 10.85 -2.41 12.05
N ALA A 70 9.98 -3.42 12.11
CA ALA A 70 8.61 -3.30 11.68
C ALA A 70 7.75 -2.59 12.73
N PRO A 71 6.95 -1.59 12.32
CA PRO A 71 5.90 -1.04 13.17
C PRO A 71 4.72 -2.00 13.28
N VAL A 72 3.81 -1.72 14.20
CA VAL A 72 2.46 -2.32 14.19
C VAL A 72 1.52 -1.34 13.49
N LEU A 73 0.82 -1.82 12.49
CA LEU A 73 -0.05 -1.05 11.62
C LEU A 73 -1.50 -1.51 11.72
N ARG A 74 -2.40 -0.63 11.30
CA ARG A 74 -3.83 -0.90 11.20
C ARG A 74 -4.42 -0.13 10.03
N LEU A 75 -5.29 -0.74 9.24
CA LEU A 75 -6.13 0.01 8.30
C LEU A 75 -7.22 0.71 9.09
N ALA A 76 -7.32 2.02 8.93
CA ALA A 76 -8.32 2.83 9.63
C ALA A 76 -8.67 4.06 8.81
N GLY A 77 -9.97 4.31 8.67
CA GLY A 77 -10.47 5.43 7.89
C GLY A 77 -10.25 5.28 6.40
N ALA A 78 -10.58 6.33 5.67
CA ALA A 78 -10.45 6.40 4.22
C ALA A 78 -10.33 7.84 3.76
N GLY A 79 -9.93 8.02 2.52
CA GLY A 79 -9.88 9.32 1.87
C GLY A 79 -9.85 9.19 0.36
N VAL A 80 -9.78 10.32 -0.31
CA VAL A 80 -9.83 10.41 -1.77
C VAL A 80 -8.68 11.27 -2.26
N PHE A 81 -7.95 10.76 -3.26
CA PHE A 81 -7.17 11.59 -4.18
C PHE A 81 -7.96 11.71 -5.49
N PRO A 82 -7.62 12.62 -6.42
CA PRO A 82 -8.32 12.68 -7.71
C PRO A 82 -8.40 11.31 -8.38
N GLY A 83 -9.62 10.78 -8.51
CA GLY A 83 -9.89 9.48 -9.13
C GLY A 83 -9.48 8.25 -8.31
N VAL A 84 -9.12 8.38 -7.04
CA VAL A 84 -8.61 7.28 -6.22
C VAL A 84 -9.27 7.27 -4.85
N LEU A 85 -9.87 6.14 -4.48
CA LEU A 85 -10.27 5.85 -3.10
C LEU A 85 -9.17 5.08 -2.40
N TRP A 86 -8.77 5.51 -1.23
CA TRP A 86 -7.76 4.82 -0.43
C TRP A 86 -8.24 4.57 1.01
N ALA A 87 -7.77 3.45 1.56
CA ALA A 87 -7.89 3.17 2.99
C ALA A 87 -6.71 3.80 3.73
N GLY A 88 -6.97 4.40 4.88
CA GLY A 88 -5.95 4.99 5.73
C GLY A 88 -5.16 3.94 6.51
N VAL A 89 -3.99 4.34 6.98
CA VAL A 89 -3.11 3.49 7.79
C VAL A 89 -2.73 4.25 9.06
N THR A 90 -2.96 3.63 10.21
CA THR A 90 -2.50 4.15 11.50
C THR A 90 -1.33 3.30 12.03
N VAL A 91 -0.41 3.95 12.73
CA VAL A 91 0.71 3.29 13.40
C VAL A 91 0.32 3.11 14.86
N GLU A 92 0.11 1.86 15.27
CA GLU A 92 -0.31 1.51 16.64
C GLU A 92 0.88 1.48 17.60
N SER A 93 2.04 1.03 17.12
CA SER A 93 3.31 1.07 17.85
C SER A 93 4.49 1.05 16.90
N GLY A 94 5.66 1.48 17.40
CA GLY A 94 6.83 1.64 16.54
C GLY A 94 6.72 2.84 15.63
N ARG A 95 7.47 2.83 14.52
CA ARG A 95 7.54 3.94 13.59
C ARG A 95 7.58 3.45 12.14
N LEU A 96 6.75 4.03 11.30
CA LEU A 96 6.74 3.76 9.86
C LEU A 96 7.68 4.70 9.09
N ASP A 97 7.83 5.93 9.54
CA ASP A 97 8.63 6.95 8.86
C ASP A 97 10.08 6.51 8.56
N PRO A 98 10.80 5.81 9.47
CA PRO A 98 12.15 5.34 9.13
C PRO A 98 12.20 4.39 7.94
N LEU A 99 11.18 3.53 7.77
CA LEU A 99 11.09 2.64 6.59
C LEU A 99 10.86 3.45 5.32
N ALA A 100 9.90 4.36 5.35
CA ALA A 100 9.59 5.22 4.20
C ALA A 100 10.79 6.09 3.80
N GLU A 101 11.50 6.65 4.77
CA GLU A 101 12.68 7.48 4.52
C GLU A 101 13.84 6.65 3.97
N ALA A 102 14.07 5.44 4.52
CA ALA A 102 15.13 4.56 4.06
C ALA A 102 15.00 4.17 2.58
N VAL A 103 13.77 3.97 2.10
CA VAL A 103 13.50 3.53 0.73
C VAL A 103 13.10 4.67 -0.21
N ARG A 104 13.16 5.89 0.27
CA ARG A 104 12.83 7.08 -0.52
C ARG A 104 13.81 7.24 -1.69
N PRO A 105 13.33 7.34 -2.94
CA PRO A 105 14.22 7.57 -4.07
C PRO A 105 14.81 8.98 -4.03
N ASP A 106 16.01 9.13 -4.59
CA ASP A 106 16.65 10.40 -4.71
C ASP A 106 15.78 11.37 -5.53
N GLY A 107 15.66 12.61 -5.06
CA GLY A 107 14.87 13.63 -5.73
C GLY A 107 13.37 13.61 -5.45
N GLU A 108 12.85 12.63 -4.71
CA GLU A 108 11.45 12.62 -4.31
C GLU A 108 11.21 13.70 -3.24
N ARG A 109 10.36 14.67 -3.57
CA ARG A 109 10.04 15.79 -2.68
C ARG A 109 8.68 15.70 -2.01
N ARG A 110 7.79 14.80 -2.51
CA ARG A 110 6.47 14.64 -1.95
C ARG A 110 6.55 14.03 -0.55
N ARG A 111 5.71 14.56 0.34
CA ARG A 111 5.58 13.99 1.67
C ARG A 111 4.99 12.58 1.58
N PHE A 112 5.59 11.62 2.29
CA PHE A 112 5.04 10.27 2.40
C PHE A 112 3.70 10.29 3.14
N ARG A 113 2.70 9.62 2.56
CA ARG A 113 1.38 9.41 3.16
C ARG A 113 1.01 7.94 3.03
N ALA A 114 1.01 7.23 4.16
CA ALA A 114 0.65 5.82 4.18
C ALA A 114 -0.82 5.63 3.81
N HIS A 115 -1.06 4.86 2.76
CA HIS A 115 -2.42 4.54 2.30
C HIS A 115 -2.41 3.27 1.47
N VAL A 116 -3.59 2.67 1.31
CA VAL A 116 -3.83 1.53 0.43
C VAL A 116 -4.87 1.95 -0.61
N THR A 117 -4.50 1.96 -1.89
CA THR A 117 -5.45 2.20 -2.97
C THR A 117 -6.39 1.01 -3.11
N VAL A 118 -7.68 1.24 -2.94
CA VAL A 118 -8.68 0.17 -2.97
C VAL A 118 -9.61 0.25 -4.18
N ALA A 119 -9.79 1.42 -4.76
CA ALA A 119 -10.61 1.59 -5.95
C ALA A 119 -10.18 2.83 -6.75
N ARG A 120 -10.54 2.83 -8.02
CA ARG A 120 -10.41 3.98 -8.92
C ARG A 120 -11.74 4.27 -9.55
N GLY A 121 -12.00 5.52 -9.85
CA GLY A 121 -13.26 5.88 -10.47
C GLY A 121 -13.25 7.26 -11.09
N GLY A 122 -14.18 7.47 -12.01
CA GLY A 122 -14.47 8.76 -12.62
C GLY A 122 -15.35 9.63 -11.71
N PRO A 123 -15.81 10.78 -12.25
CA PRO A 123 -16.61 11.75 -11.47
C PRO A 123 -17.93 11.20 -10.92
N ARG A 124 -18.45 10.12 -11.50
CA ARG A 124 -19.72 9.49 -11.10
C ARG A 124 -19.53 8.30 -10.16
N ALA A 125 -18.30 7.99 -9.77
CA ALA A 125 -18.01 6.81 -8.95
C ALA A 125 -18.41 6.94 -7.48
N GLY A 126 -18.72 8.14 -7.01
CA GLY A 126 -19.12 8.37 -5.62
C GLY A 126 -17.98 8.12 -4.61
N LEU A 127 -16.75 8.45 -4.98
CA LEU A 127 -15.58 8.19 -4.14
C LEU A 127 -15.64 8.89 -2.78
N ASP A 128 -16.14 10.15 -2.76
CA ASP A 128 -16.27 10.91 -1.51
C ASP A 128 -17.31 10.27 -0.57
N GLU A 129 -18.41 9.77 -1.11
CA GLU A 129 -19.43 9.06 -0.35
C GLU A 129 -18.89 7.79 0.26
N LEU A 130 -18.14 7.00 -0.54
CA LEU A 130 -17.46 5.80 -0.05
C LEU A 130 -16.46 6.10 1.05
N ALA A 131 -15.66 7.14 0.88
CA ALA A 131 -14.70 7.56 1.90
C ALA A 131 -15.42 7.95 3.21
N HIS A 132 -16.55 8.64 3.10
CA HIS A 132 -17.38 8.98 4.25
C HIS A 132 -17.95 7.73 4.95
N GLU A 133 -18.46 6.78 4.19
CA GLU A 133 -18.98 5.52 4.73
C GLU A 133 -17.89 4.68 5.41
N LEU A 134 -16.66 4.75 4.91
CA LEU A 134 -15.50 4.03 5.45
C LEU A 134 -14.76 4.78 6.55
N ALA A 135 -15.14 6.02 6.87
CA ALA A 135 -14.42 6.85 7.83
C ALA A 135 -14.27 6.21 9.22
N GLY A 136 -15.25 5.40 9.63
CA GLY A 136 -15.24 4.68 10.90
C GLY A 136 -14.58 3.29 10.84
N HIS A 137 -14.09 2.86 9.68
CA HIS A 137 -13.44 1.55 9.57
C HIS A 137 -12.20 1.48 10.43
N ARG A 138 -12.08 0.40 11.19
CA ARG A 138 -10.91 0.09 12.00
C ARG A 138 -10.68 -1.42 11.95
N GLY A 139 -9.73 -1.85 11.14
CA GLY A 139 -9.41 -3.25 10.93
C GLY A 139 -8.48 -3.82 12.00
N PRO A 140 -8.11 -5.10 11.90
CA PRO A 140 -7.14 -5.72 12.82
C PRO A 140 -5.75 -5.12 12.63
N ALA A 141 -5.00 -5.04 13.73
CA ALA A 141 -3.61 -4.63 13.70
C ALA A 141 -2.72 -5.76 13.19
N TRP A 142 -1.62 -5.40 12.53
CA TRP A 142 -0.61 -6.37 12.10
C TRP A 142 0.78 -5.78 12.15
N ARG A 143 1.78 -6.65 12.19
CA ARG A 143 3.18 -6.28 12.08
C ARG A 143 3.72 -6.81 10.77
N PRO A 144 4.15 -5.96 9.83
CA PRO A 144 4.76 -6.41 8.60
C PRO A 144 6.01 -7.27 8.87
N ALA A 145 6.12 -8.40 8.19
CA ALA A 145 7.30 -9.26 8.29
C ALA A 145 8.43 -8.80 7.37
N GLU A 146 8.08 -8.15 6.27
CA GLU A 146 9.02 -7.81 5.20
C GLU A 146 8.55 -6.64 4.36
N VAL A 147 9.52 -5.96 3.74
CA VAL A 147 9.28 -5.06 2.61
C VAL A 147 9.47 -5.85 1.33
N LEU A 148 8.61 -5.63 0.34
CA LEU A 148 8.74 -6.23 -0.99
C LEU A 148 9.24 -5.20 -2.00
N LEU A 149 10.14 -5.60 -2.89
CA LEU A 149 10.36 -4.92 -4.15
C LEU A 149 9.48 -5.59 -5.20
N LEU A 150 8.58 -4.83 -5.78
CA LEU A 150 7.58 -5.33 -6.73
C LEU A 150 7.83 -4.76 -8.12
N ARG A 151 7.65 -5.60 -9.12
CA ARG A 151 7.55 -5.24 -10.52
C ARG A 151 6.09 -5.04 -10.89
N SER A 152 5.79 -3.96 -11.58
CA SER A 152 4.45 -3.67 -12.09
C SER A 152 4.42 -3.86 -13.60
N ASP A 153 3.58 -4.77 -14.06
CA ASP A 153 3.32 -5.00 -15.49
C ASP A 153 1.85 -4.68 -15.80
N ARG A 154 1.56 -4.39 -17.06
CA ARG A 154 0.18 -4.23 -17.52
C ARG A 154 -0.44 -5.60 -17.75
N GLY A 155 -1.56 -5.85 -17.10
CA GLY A 155 -2.37 -7.05 -17.30
C GLY A 155 -3.70 -6.72 -18.00
N PRO A 156 -4.46 -7.75 -18.42
CA PRO A 156 -5.72 -7.58 -19.11
C PRO A 156 -6.82 -6.89 -18.27
N THR A 157 -6.77 -7.04 -16.96
CA THR A 157 -7.76 -6.48 -16.02
C THR A 157 -7.18 -5.43 -15.08
N GLY A 158 -5.97 -4.97 -15.32
CA GLY A 158 -5.28 -4.00 -14.48
C GLY A 158 -3.81 -4.37 -14.25
N PRO A 159 -3.09 -3.64 -13.39
CA PRO A 159 -1.68 -3.92 -13.12
C PRO A 159 -1.51 -5.29 -12.46
N VAL A 160 -0.45 -5.99 -12.85
CA VAL A 160 -0.01 -7.25 -12.25
C VAL A 160 1.29 -6.97 -11.51
N TYR A 161 1.34 -7.32 -10.23
CA TYR A 161 2.51 -7.12 -9.38
C TYR A 161 3.22 -8.44 -9.14
N THR A 162 4.53 -8.45 -9.39
CA THR A 162 5.37 -9.64 -9.19
C THR A 162 6.50 -9.32 -8.23
N PRO A 163 6.68 -10.09 -7.14
CA PRO A 163 7.81 -9.89 -6.23
C PRO A 163 9.14 -10.14 -6.94
N VAL A 164 10.05 -9.17 -6.84
CA VAL A 164 11.43 -9.26 -7.33
C VAL A 164 12.35 -9.67 -6.20
N SER A 165 12.19 -9.05 -5.03
CA SER A 165 13.02 -9.29 -3.84
C SER A 165 12.21 -9.06 -2.58
N ARG A 166 12.65 -9.69 -1.48
CA ARG A 166 12.04 -9.62 -0.15
C ARG A 166 13.08 -9.20 0.86
N PHE A 167 12.72 -8.29 1.75
CA PHE A 167 13.61 -7.74 2.78
C PHE A 167 12.95 -7.91 4.14
N GLY A 168 13.48 -8.84 4.95
CA GLY A 168 12.95 -9.10 6.28
C GLY A 168 13.11 -7.91 7.22
N LEU A 169 12.11 -7.65 8.05
CA LEU A 169 12.11 -6.61 9.05
C LEU A 169 12.32 -7.21 10.44
N GLY A 170 13.11 -6.52 11.28
CA GLY A 170 13.28 -6.88 12.66
C GLY A 170 12.02 -6.62 13.49
N ARG A 171 11.92 -7.33 14.62
CA ARG A 171 10.92 -7.04 15.65
C ARG A 171 11.60 -6.26 16.76
N ALA A 172 10.95 -5.21 17.26
CA ALA A 172 11.42 -4.56 18.47
C ALA A 172 11.47 -5.58 19.61
N LEU A 173 12.57 -5.63 20.34
CA LEU A 173 12.64 -6.40 21.58
C LEU A 173 11.64 -5.79 22.55
N GLN A 174 10.80 -6.65 23.13
CA GLN A 174 9.88 -6.24 24.21
C GLN A 174 10.67 -6.02 25.49
#